data_fa6b1ce61534693b95ab9253b47abd9e
#
_entry.id   fa6b1ce61534693b95ab9253b47abd9e
#
_cell.length_a   1.000
_cell.length_b   1.000
_cell.length_c   1.000
_cell.angle_alpha   90.00
_cell.angle_beta   90.00
_cell.angle_gamma   90.00
#
_symmetry.space_group_name_H-M   'P 1'
#
loop_
_entity.id
_entity.type
_entity.pdbx_description
1 polymer ?
#
loop_
_entity_poly.entity_id
_entity_poly.type
_entity_poly.pdbx_seq_one_letter_code
_entity_poly.pdbx_strand_id
1 'polypeptide(L)'
;SNYYEGSYDAGTYKGTQYALPYESVPTLMLVNKTLLKKEHIKMPGNHWTWDDFYKICQKVTKDTDGDGRLDQFGVYNYKWNDATLSNGGTLFNQSGTKCNLSSEPIENAILFTKKIEKISSFRNLTSDDFDSGNIAFRPMTFSEFRTYKPYPWKINKYFDFKWDCIRLPSGPDGENKTQVDNLLMGISNQTKQGDMAWQFLKKLCYETKTQQ
;
A
#
# COMPACT_ATOMS: atom_id res chain seq x y z
N SER A 1 -3.84 24.39 4.92
CA SER A 1 -3.37 23.68 3.70
C SER A 1 -4.38 22.61 3.37
N ASN A 2 -4.83 22.53 2.13
CA ASN A 2 -5.79 21.52 1.66
C ASN A 2 -5.09 20.20 1.27
N TYR A 3 -3.82 20.08 1.56
CA TYR A 3 -3.01 18.91 1.24
C TYR A 3 -2.72 18.07 2.47
N TYR A 4 -2.55 16.76 2.26
CA TYR A 4 -1.96 15.90 3.26
C TYR A 4 -0.52 16.33 3.56
N GLU A 5 -0.12 16.21 4.80
CA GLU A 5 1.26 16.48 5.22
C GLU A 5 2.26 15.69 4.36
N GLY A 6 3.28 16.37 3.85
CA GLY A 6 4.31 15.77 2.98
C GLY A 6 3.95 15.66 1.49
N SER A 7 2.67 15.74 1.08
CA SER A 7 2.34 15.63 -0.35
C SER A 7 2.80 16.85 -1.15
N TYR A 8 2.76 18.03 -0.54
CA TYR A 8 3.24 19.27 -1.16
C TYR A 8 4.75 19.24 -1.40
N ASP A 9 5.50 18.69 -0.45
CA ASP A 9 6.95 18.61 -0.50
C ASP A 9 7.46 17.70 -1.63
N ALA A 10 6.63 16.74 -2.08
CA ALA A 10 6.98 15.87 -3.20
C ALA A 10 7.28 16.61 -4.50
N GLY A 11 6.69 17.79 -4.70
CA GLY A 11 6.96 18.66 -5.85
C GLY A 11 8.08 19.67 -5.66
N THR A 12 8.79 19.63 -4.51
CA THR A 12 9.83 20.59 -4.13
C THR A 12 11.23 20.02 -4.37
N TYR A 13 12.11 20.82 -4.97
CA TYR A 13 13.52 20.48 -5.12
C TYR A 13 14.40 21.66 -4.68
N LYS A 14 15.31 21.43 -3.74
CA LYS A 14 16.21 22.46 -3.18
C LYS A 14 15.46 23.73 -2.71
N GLY A 15 14.31 23.54 -2.05
CA GLY A 15 13.48 24.64 -1.53
C GLY A 15 12.62 25.37 -2.57
N THR A 16 12.67 24.96 -3.83
CA THR A 16 11.84 25.53 -4.91
C THR A 16 10.74 24.57 -5.31
N GLN A 17 9.51 25.06 -5.39
CA GLN A 17 8.35 24.29 -5.85
C GLN A 17 8.30 24.24 -7.38
N TYR A 18 8.48 23.07 -7.96
CA TYR A 18 8.45 22.84 -9.42
C TYR A 18 7.14 22.22 -9.91
N ALA A 19 6.44 21.51 -9.04
CA ALA A 19 5.20 20.84 -9.39
C ALA A 19 4.26 20.80 -8.19
N LEU A 20 2.95 20.73 -8.45
CA LEU A 20 1.91 20.62 -7.44
C LEU A 20 1.32 19.21 -7.43
N PRO A 21 1.00 18.65 -6.25
CA PRO A 21 0.34 17.37 -6.17
C PRO A 21 -1.11 17.51 -6.68
N TYR A 22 -1.43 16.68 -7.65
CA TYR A 22 -2.77 16.56 -8.22
C TYR A 22 -3.56 15.43 -7.55
N GLU A 23 -2.91 14.32 -7.28
CA GLU A 23 -3.49 13.16 -6.61
C GLU A 23 -2.44 12.52 -5.68
N SER A 24 -2.87 12.09 -4.50
CA SER A 24 -2.06 11.30 -3.56
C SER A 24 -2.65 9.90 -3.44
N VAL A 25 -1.84 8.89 -3.69
CA VAL A 25 -2.24 7.48 -3.78
C VAL A 25 -1.56 6.68 -2.67
N PRO A 26 -2.20 6.53 -1.50
CA PRO A 26 -1.66 5.69 -0.43
C PRO A 26 -1.80 4.20 -0.77
N THR A 27 -0.88 3.39 -0.26
CA THR A 27 -1.01 1.94 -0.20
C THR A 27 -1.66 1.55 1.13
N LEU A 28 -2.72 0.74 1.08
CA LEU A 28 -3.45 0.25 2.24
C LEU A 28 -3.41 -1.27 2.29
N MET A 29 -3.56 -1.84 3.49
CA MET A 29 -3.74 -3.28 3.64
C MET A 29 -5.23 -3.62 3.55
N LEU A 30 -5.65 -4.24 2.45
CA LEU A 30 -6.98 -4.85 2.36
C LEU A 30 -7.04 -6.11 3.19
N VAL A 31 -8.14 -6.29 3.90
CA VAL A 31 -8.36 -7.40 4.85
C VAL A 31 -9.65 -8.11 4.53
N ASN A 32 -9.57 -9.41 4.29
CA ASN A 32 -10.74 -10.28 4.17
C ASN A 32 -11.31 -10.60 5.57
N LYS A 33 -12.31 -9.82 5.99
CA LYS A 33 -12.96 -9.98 7.31
C LYS A 33 -13.71 -11.29 7.44
N THR A 34 -14.28 -11.79 6.36
CA THR A 34 -15.00 -13.07 6.35
C THR A 34 -14.04 -14.22 6.64
N LEU A 35 -12.86 -14.22 6.01
CA LEU A 35 -11.85 -15.23 6.25
C LEU A 35 -11.29 -15.17 7.67
N LEU A 36 -10.94 -13.98 8.16
CA LEU A 36 -10.48 -13.83 9.55
C LEU A 36 -11.53 -14.34 10.55
N LYS A 37 -12.81 -14.03 10.32
CA LYS A 37 -13.90 -14.52 11.18
C LYS A 37 -14.03 -16.06 11.11
N LYS A 38 -13.94 -16.65 9.92
CA LYS A 38 -13.94 -18.12 9.73
C LYS A 38 -12.84 -18.78 10.53
N GLU A 39 -11.65 -18.17 10.56
CA GLU A 39 -10.48 -18.67 11.26
C GLU A 39 -10.43 -18.28 12.77
N HIS A 40 -11.48 -17.66 13.30
CA HIS A 40 -11.52 -17.15 14.68
C HIS A 40 -10.35 -16.23 15.01
N ILE A 41 -10.01 -15.34 14.07
CA ILE A 41 -8.96 -14.32 14.20
C ILE A 41 -9.62 -12.97 14.36
N LYS A 42 -9.22 -12.25 15.42
CA LYS A 42 -9.64 -10.88 15.62
C LYS A 42 -9.00 -9.97 14.57
N MET A 43 -9.79 -9.03 14.03
CA MET A 43 -9.29 -7.98 13.14
C MET A 43 -8.13 -7.23 13.78
N PRO A 44 -6.97 -7.10 13.12
CA PRO A 44 -5.85 -6.30 13.64
C PRO A 44 -6.26 -4.84 13.85
N GLY A 45 -5.70 -4.23 14.88
CA GLY A 45 -5.86 -2.79 15.14
C GLY A 45 -4.85 -1.94 14.37
N ASN A 46 -4.90 -0.62 14.60
CA ASN A 46 -4.03 0.33 13.88
C ASN A 46 -2.54 0.29 14.32
N HIS A 47 -2.22 -0.46 15.36
CA HIS A 47 -0.85 -0.58 15.91
C HIS A 47 -0.31 -2.01 15.86
N TRP A 48 -0.77 -2.80 14.88
CA TRP A 48 -0.30 -4.16 14.71
C TRP A 48 1.11 -4.22 14.13
N THR A 49 1.82 -5.30 14.44
CA THR A 49 3.24 -5.48 14.15
C THR A 49 3.49 -6.56 13.10
N TRP A 50 4.72 -6.66 12.61
CA TRP A 50 5.18 -7.79 11.79
C TRP A 50 4.98 -9.15 12.48
N ASP A 51 5.14 -9.19 13.79
CA ASP A 51 4.94 -10.42 14.55
C ASP A 51 3.47 -10.84 14.57
N ASP A 52 2.56 -9.90 14.77
CA ASP A 52 1.12 -10.14 14.64
C ASP A 52 0.75 -10.60 13.23
N PHE A 53 1.27 -9.91 12.22
CA PHE A 53 1.03 -10.24 10.82
C PHE A 53 1.53 -11.64 10.47
N TYR A 54 2.74 -11.99 10.89
CA TYR A 54 3.32 -13.31 10.67
C TYR A 54 2.49 -14.41 11.32
N LYS A 55 2.10 -14.24 12.59
CA LYS A 55 1.26 -15.20 13.33
C LYS A 55 -0.09 -15.41 12.66
N ILE A 56 -0.71 -14.34 12.19
CA ILE A 56 -1.99 -14.44 11.46
C ILE A 56 -1.79 -15.18 10.13
N CYS A 57 -0.77 -14.82 9.34
CA CYS A 57 -0.47 -15.51 8.10
C CYS A 57 -0.22 -17.01 8.30
N GLN A 58 0.54 -17.39 9.35
CA GLN A 58 0.74 -18.81 9.70
C GLN A 58 -0.57 -19.51 10.02
N LYS A 59 -1.44 -18.87 10.80
CA LYS A 59 -2.70 -19.48 11.23
C LYS A 59 -3.69 -19.63 10.06
N VAL A 60 -3.70 -18.69 9.14
CA VAL A 60 -4.61 -18.69 7.98
C VAL A 60 -4.15 -19.65 6.90
N THR A 61 -2.83 -19.77 6.67
CA THR A 61 -2.31 -20.56 5.55
C THR A 61 -2.39 -22.05 5.85
N LYS A 62 -3.22 -22.75 5.08
CA LYS A 62 -3.47 -24.19 5.25
C LYS A 62 -4.10 -24.83 4.03
N ASP A 63 -4.09 -26.14 4.02
CA ASP A 63 -4.90 -27.02 3.21
C ASP A 63 -6.28 -27.15 3.90
N THR A 64 -7.36 -26.76 3.24
CA THR A 64 -8.72 -26.77 3.84
C THR A 64 -9.55 -27.95 3.39
N ASP A 65 -9.19 -28.63 2.30
CA ASP A 65 -9.89 -29.79 1.77
C ASP A 65 -9.17 -31.12 1.99
N GLY A 66 -7.92 -31.08 2.48
CA GLY A 66 -7.14 -32.29 2.86
C GLY A 66 -6.49 -32.98 1.67
N ASP A 67 -6.33 -32.34 0.51
CA ASP A 67 -5.70 -32.92 -0.68
C ASP A 67 -4.15 -32.89 -0.64
N GLY A 68 -3.57 -32.33 0.42
CA GLY A 68 -2.13 -32.15 0.62
C GLY A 68 -1.56 -30.87 0.00
N ARG A 69 -2.39 -29.99 -0.53
CA ARG A 69 -1.99 -28.73 -1.14
C ARG A 69 -2.61 -27.54 -0.38
N LEU A 70 -1.82 -26.48 -0.24
CA LEU A 70 -2.33 -25.25 0.34
C LEU A 70 -3.35 -24.59 -0.62
N ASP A 71 -4.52 -24.24 -0.13
CA ASP A 71 -5.61 -23.60 -0.85
C ASP A 71 -6.10 -22.30 -0.17
N GLN A 72 -5.64 -22.02 1.05
CA GLN A 72 -5.91 -20.81 1.81
C GLN A 72 -4.60 -20.17 2.26
N PHE A 73 -4.47 -18.83 2.15
CA PHE A 73 -3.21 -18.13 2.34
C PHE A 73 -3.35 -16.87 3.19
N GLY A 74 -2.25 -16.49 3.86
CA GLY A 74 -2.18 -15.30 4.70
C GLY A 74 -2.18 -14.01 3.89
N VAL A 75 -1.32 -13.89 2.90
CA VAL A 75 -1.16 -12.64 2.16
C VAL A 75 -0.78 -12.86 0.70
N TYR A 76 -1.25 -11.96 -0.14
CA TYR A 76 -0.82 -11.79 -1.53
C TYR A 76 -0.13 -10.45 -1.72
N ASN A 77 1.00 -10.45 -2.43
CA ASN A 77 1.71 -9.26 -2.93
C ASN A 77 2.24 -8.30 -1.85
N TYR A 78 2.61 -8.82 -0.65
CA TYR A 78 3.34 -8.03 0.34
C TYR A 78 4.83 -8.02 -0.01
N LYS A 79 5.36 -6.85 -0.38
CA LYS A 79 6.70 -6.70 -0.93
C LYS A 79 7.66 -6.08 0.07
N TRP A 80 8.96 -6.25 -0.19
CA TRP A 80 10.03 -5.70 0.65
C TRP A 80 10.00 -4.17 0.77
N ASN A 81 9.53 -3.44 -0.26
CA ASN A 81 9.37 -1.97 -0.19
C ASN A 81 8.27 -1.57 0.80
N ASP A 82 7.15 -2.31 0.85
CA ASP A 82 6.09 -2.08 1.84
C ASP A 82 6.64 -2.30 3.26
N ALA A 83 7.40 -3.38 3.44
CA ALA A 83 8.06 -3.71 4.69
C ALA A 83 9.13 -2.68 5.07
N THR A 84 9.93 -2.20 4.12
CA THR A 84 11.00 -1.23 4.36
C THR A 84 10.47 0.06 5.00
N LEU A 85 9.43 0.64 4.43
CA LEU A 85 8.87 1.90 4.93
C LEU A 85 8.25 1.74 6.32
N SER A 86 7.55 0.63 6.55
CA SER A 86 6.97 0.33 7.87
C SER A 86 8.00 -0.11 8.91
N ASN A 87 9.25 -0.36 8.51
CA ASN A 87 10.40 -0.63 9.38
C ASN A 87 11.35 0.58 9.53
N GLY A 88 10.93 1.78 9.14
CA GLY A 88 11.76 2.99 9.26
C GLY A 88 12.87 3.10 8.23
N GLY A 89 12.96 2.20 7.25
CA GLY A 89 13.95 2.24 6.19
C GLY A 89 13.65 3.30 5.14
N THR A 90 14.71 3.90 4.59
CA THR A 90 14.63 4.83 3.45
C THR A 90 15.63 4.43 2.38
N LEU A 91 15.21 4.44 1.11
CA LEU A 91 16.07 4.03 -0.01
C LEU A 91 17.26 4.95 -0.23
N PHE A 92 17.09 6.23 0.08
CA PHE A 92 18.13 7.26 -0.05
C PHE A 92 18.23 8.06 1.23
N ASN A 93 19.39 8.67 1.45
CA ASN A 93 19.56 9.68 2.49
C ASN A 93 18.72 10.93 2.17
N GLN A 94 18.57 11.83 3.14
CA GLN A 94 17.75 13.05 3.01
C GLN A 94 18.16 13.96 1.84
N SER A 95 19.45 13.98 1.47
CA SER A 95 19.94 14.75 0.32
C SER A 95 19.78 14.03 -1.02
N GLY A 96 19.34 12.79 -1.06
CA GLY A 96 19.19 11.98 -2.27
C GLY A 96 20.51 11.58 -2.95
N THR A 97 21.65 11.73 -2.25
CA THR A 97 23.00 11.51 -2.82
C THR A 97 23.60 10.15 -2.51
N LYS A 98 23.05 9.44 -1.52
CA LYS A 98 23.54 8.12 -1.08
C LYS A 98 22.40 7.13 -1.00
N CYS A 99 22.61 5.96 -1.60
CA CYS A 99 21.70 4.82 -1.51
C CYS A 99 21.91 4.07 -0.18
N ASN A 100 20.82 3.69 0.48
CA ASN A 100 20.78 3.02 1.78
C ASN A 100 20.37 1.55 1.70
N LEU A 101 20.41 0.91 0.52
CA LEU A 101 19.90 -0.47 0.32
C LEU A 101 20.55 -1.51 1.25
N SER A 102 21.77 -1.27 1.73
CA SER A 102 22.47 -2.14 2.71
C SER A 102 22.30 -1.69 4.16
N SER A 103 21.26 -0.91 4.46
CA SER A 103 20.96 -0.53 5.84
C SER A 103 20.18 -1.63 6.54
N GLU A 104 20.41 -1.80 7.85
CA GLU A 104 19.76 -2.84 8.66
C GLU A 104 18.22 -2.84 8.57
N PRO A 105 17.50 -1.69 8.58
CA PRO A 105 16.05 -1.69 8.41
C PRO A 105 15.60 -2.29 7.08
N ILE A 106 16.36 -2.10 5.99
CA ILE A 106 16.03 -2.67 4.66
C ILE A 106 16.37 -4.16 4.61
N GLU A 107 17.50 -4.57 5.15
CA GLU A 107 17.88 -5.98 5.23
C GLU A 107 16.83 -6.78 6.02
N ASN A 108 16.41 -6.25 7.20
CA ASN A 108 15.36 -6.85 8.02
C ASN A 108 14.02 -6.93 7.25
N ALA A 109 13.66 -5.92 6.46
CA ALA A 109 12.46 -5.92 5.63
C ALA A 109 12.50 -7.02 4.55
N ILE A 110 13.63 -7.18 3.88
CA ILE A 110 13.83 -8.24 2.88
C ILE A 110 13.75 -9.63 3.53
N LEU A 111 14.39 -9.82 4.66
CA LEU A 111 14.36 -11.09 5.40
C LEU A 111 12.94 -11.40 5.89
N PHE A 112 12.22 -10.40 6.37
CA PHE A 112 10.84 -10.57 6.80
C PHE A 112 9.90 -10.95 5.66
N THR A 113 10.01 -10.31 4.49
CA THR A 113 9.19 -10.68 3.32
C THR A 113 9.47 -12.09 2.85
N LYS A 114 10.73 -12.52 2.82
CA LYS A 114 11.09 -13.93 2.53
C LYS A 114 10.51 -14.90 3.56
N LYS A 115 10.48 -14.52 4.83
CA LYS A 115 9.87 -15.31 5.90
C LYS A 115 8.35 -15.47 5.69
N ILE A 116 7.68 -14.42 5.24
CA ILE A 116 6.25 -14.44 4.87
C ILE A 116 6.01 -15.33 3.64
N GLU A 117 6.80 -15.18 2.58
CA GLU A 117 6.68 -15.99 1.36
C GLU A 117 6.86 -17.49 1.63
N LYS A 118 7.73 -17.84 2.57
CA LYS A 118 7.95 -19.23 2.99
C LYS A 118 6.70 -19.88 3.59
N ILE A 119 5.80 -19.12 4.23
CA ILE A 119 4.55 -19.65 4.79
C ILE A 119 3.67 -20.23 3.68
N SER A 120 3.58 -19.57 2.52
CA SER A 120 2.85 -20.04 1.35
C SER A 120 3.63 -21.04 0.48
N SER A 121 4.75 -21.59 0.99
CA SER A 121 5.67 -22.48 0.24
C SER A 121 6.12 -21.86 -1.08
N PHE A 122 6.32 -20.53 -1.11
CA PHE A 122 6.68 -19.75 -2.30
C PHE A 122 5.72 -19.94 -3.49
N ARG A 123 4.46 -20.26 -3.21
CA ARG A 123 3.45 -20.41 -4.25
C ARG A 123 3.23 -19.05 -4.95
N ASN A 124 3.18 -19.10 -6.27
CA ASN A 124 2.86 -17.92 -7.07
C ASN A 124 1.36 -17.63 -6.99
N LEU A 125 0.98 -16.76 -6.02
CA LEU A 125 -0.38 -16.31 -5.81
C LEU A 125 -0.73 -15.19 -6.80
N THR A 126 -2.01 -15.04 -7.11
CA THR A 126 -2.54 -14.04 -8.04
C THR A 126 -3.59 -13.15 -7.38
N SER A 127 -4.01 -12.08 -8.07
CA SER A 127 -5.14 -11.28 -7.64
C SER A 127 -6.43 -12.09 -7.57
N ASP A 128 -6.62 -13.06 -8.46
CA ASP A 128 -7.81 -13.90 -8.53
C ASP A 128 -7.94 -14.80 -7.30
N ASP A 129 -6.81 -15.26 -6.72
CA ASP A 129 -6.81 -16.01 -5.46
C ASP A 129 -7.34 -15.14 -4.30
N PHE A 130 -7.00 -13.84 -4.26
CA PHE A 130 -7.56 -12.91 -3.29
C PHE A 130 -9.04 -12.63 -3.57
N ASP A 131 -9.39 -12.36 -4.81
CA ASP A 131 -10.75 -12.03 -5.25
C ASP A 131 -11.73 -13.21 -5.02
N SER A 132 -11.21 -14.44 -5.03
CA SER A 132 -11.94 -15.65 -4.68
C SER A 132 -12.15 -15.85 -3.16
N GLY A 133 -11.58 -14.98 -2.33
CA GLY A 133 -11.75 -15.03 -0.87
C GLY A 133 -10.79 -15.95 -0.13
N ASN A 134 -9.80 -16.53 -0.82
CA ASN A 134 -8.86 -17.51 -0.27
C ASN A 134 -7.64 -16.88 0.42
N ILE A 135 -7.51 -15.55 0.40
CA ILE A 135 -6.40 -14.82 1.00
C ILE A 135 -6.90 -13.82 2.04
N ALA A 136 -6.19 -13.71 3.18
CA ALA A 136 -6.59 -12.82 4.26
C ALA A 136 -6.19 -11.37 4.03
N PHE A 137 -4.99 -11.11 3.49
CA PHE A 137 -4.43 -9.77 3.35
C PHE A 137 -3.90 -9.50 1.93
N ARG A 138 -4.06 -8.26 1.49
CA ARG A 138 -3.48 -7.76 0.23
C ARG A 138 -3.13 -6.29 0.36
N PRO A 139 -1.84 -5.89 0.33
CA PRO A 139 -1.49 -4.50 0.07
C PRO A 139 -2.02 -4.06 -1.28
N MET A 140 -2.65 -2.89 -1.32
CA MET A 140 -3.27 -2.36 -2.53
C MET A 140 -3.17 -0.85 -2.53
N THR A 141 -2.82 -0.26 -3.65
CA THR A 141 -2.86 1.19 -3.83
C THR A 141 -4.31 1.68 -3.85
N PHE A 142 -4.52 2.92 -3.45
CA PHE A 142 -5.86 3.53 -3.50
C PHE A 142 -6.41 3.59 -4.93
N SER A 143 -5.56 3.72 -5.94
CA SER A 143 -5.98 3.67 -7.34
C SER A 143 -6.48 2.30 -7.76
N GLU A 144 -5.82 1.20 -7.34
CA GLU A 144 -6.34 -0.16 -7.53
C GLU A 144 -7.68 -0.35 -6.81
N PHE A 145 -7.78 0.11 -5.55
CA PHE A 145 -9.01 0.07 -4.76
C PHE A 145 -10.18 0.78 -5.47
N ARG A 146 -9.94 1.92 -6.12
CA ARG A 146 -10.96 2.65 -6.88
C ARG A 146 -11.58 1.83 -8.01
N THR A 147 -10.85 0.84 -8.55
CA THR A 147 -11.38 -0.03 -9.60
C THR A 147 -12.47 -0.97 -9.09
N TYR A 148 -12.49 -1.25 -7.79
CA TYR A 148 -13.51 -2.09 -7.16
C TYR A 148 -14.75 -1.30 -6.71
N LYS A 149 -14.58 -0.03 -6.33
CA LYS A 149 -15.63 0.81 -5.73
C LYS A 149 -16.72 1.30 -6.71
N PRO A 150 -16.43 1.72 -7.96
CA PRO A 150 -17.46 2.29 -8.85
C PRO A 150 -18.40 1.27 -9.48
N TYR A 151 -18.12 -0.01 -9.34
CA TYR A 151 -18.88 -1.08 -10.00
C TYR A 151 -19.40 -2.08 -8.97
N PRO A 152 -20.57 -1.82 -8.36
CA PRO A 152 -21.15 -2.73 -7.37
C PRO A 152 -21.25 -4.17 -7.86
N TRP A 153 -21.50 -4.37 -9.16
CA TRP A 153 -21.53 -5.71 -9.76
C TRP A 153 -20.14 -6.39 -9.81
N LYS A 154 -19.04 -5.63 -9.93
CA LYS A 154 -17.69 -6.22 -9.84
C LYS A 154 -17.41 -6.68 -8.42
N ILE A 155 -17.73 -5.84 -7.43
CA ILE A 155 -17.60 -6.21 -6.01
C ILE A 155 -18.44 -7.46 -5.72
N ASN A 156 -19.70 -7.49 -6.12
CA ASN A 156 -20.57 -8.65 -5.92
C ASN A 156 -20.17 -9.87 -6.76
N LYS A 157 -19.47 -9.68 -7.88
CA LYS A 157 -19.03 -10.78 -8.75
C LYS A 157 -17.71 -11.41 -8.31
N TYR A 158 -16.79 -10.60 -7.73
CA TYR A 158 -15.43 -11.03 -7.39
C TYR A 158 -15.19 -11.13 -5.89
N PHE A 159 -15.97 -10.42 -5.04
CA PHE A 159 -15.85 -10.46 -3.58
C PHE A 159 -17.17 -10.91 -2.98
N ASP A 160 -17.33 -12.20 -2.79
CA ASP A 160 -18.40 -12.74 -1.94
C ASP A 160 -17.98 -12.75 -0.46
N PHE A 161 -17.17 -11.75 -0.05
CA PHE A 161 -16.70 -11.62 1.31
C PHE A 161 -16.69 -10.17 1.79
N LYS A 162 -16.83 -9.98 3.10
CA LYS A 162 -16.71 -8.67 3.76
C LYS A 162 -15.23 -8.32 3.93
N TRP A 163 -14.87 -7.10 3.58
CA TRP A 163 -13.51 -6.60 3.67
C TRP A 163 -13.44 -5.24 4.36
N ASP A 164 -12.23 -4.83 4.70
CA ASP A 164 -11.89 -3.52 5.27
C ASP A 164 -10.46 -3.13 4.88
N CYS A 165 -10.08 -1.90 5.17
CA CYS A 165 -8.72 -1.40 4.98
C CYS A 165 -8.11 -1.01 6.32
N ILE A 166 -6.86 -1.40 6.54
CA ILE A 166 -6.06 -1.00 7.70
C ILE A 166 -4.68 -0.51 7.27
N ARG A 167 -3.95 0.07 8.20
CA ARG A 167 -2.54 0.43 8.00
C ARG A 167 -1.69 -0.82 7.76
N LEU A 168 -0.53 -0.67 7.12
CA LEU A 168 0.47 -1.73 7.04
C LEU A 168 1.04 -2.06 8.44
N PRO A 169 1.47 -3.32 8.68
CA PRO A 169 2.06 -3.71 9.96
C PRO A 169 3.41 -3.03 10.16
N SER A 170 3.70 -2.55 11.38
CA SER A 170 5.01 -1.97 11.72
C SER A 170 6.08 -3.03 11.89
N GLY A 171 7.28 -2.76 11.38
CA GLY A 171 8.48 -3.49 11.75
C GLY A 171 8.99 -3.07 13.14
N PRO A 172 10.02 -3.77 13.67
CA PRO A 172 10.57 -3.50 15.01
C PRO A 172 11.17 -2.10 15.16
N ASP A 173 11.72 -1.54 14.07
CA ASP A 173 12.41 -0.25 14.07
C ASP A 173 11.55 0.89 13.49
N GLY A 174 10.27 0.63 13.24
CA GLY A 174 9.39 1.55 12.51
C GLY A 174 8.02 1.75 13.12
N GLU A 175 7.13 2.22 12.29
CA GLU A 175 5.74 2.55 12.61
C GLU A 175 4.80 2.01 11.52
N ASN A 176 3.49 2.06 11.79
CA ASN A 176 2.47 1.68 10.80
C ASN A 176 2.37 2.73 9.68
N LYS A 177 3.45 2.90 8.93
CA LYS A 177 3.60 3.81 7.78
C LYS A 177 3.33 3.09 6.49
N THR A 178 2.97 3.86 5.48
CA THR A 178 2.75 3.36 4.13
C THR A 178 3.34 4.31 3.10
N GLN A 179 3.59 3.78 1.91
CA GLN A 179 3.94 4.59 0.76
C GLN A 179 2.74 5.44 0.33
N VAL A 180 3.00 6.69 0.00
CA VAL A 180 2.06 7.59 -0.66
C VAL A 180 2.71 8.06 -1.94
N ASP A 181 2.21 7.60 -3.08
CA ASP A 181 2.64 8.07 -4.38
C ASP A 181 1.89 9.36 -4.72
N ASN A 182 2.62 10.40 -5.12
CA ASN A 182 2.04 11.67 -5.52
C ASN A 182 2.13 11.85 -7.02
N LEU A 183 0.99 12.02 -7.67
CA LEU A 183 0.94 12.46 -9.06
C LEU A 183 1.14 13.97 -9.09
N LEU A 184 2.19 14.40 -9.76
CA LEU A 184 2.63 15.79 -9.78
C LEU A 184 2.36 16.43 -11.14
N MET A 185 1.90 17.66 -11.12
CA MET A 185 1.72 18.50 -12.31
C MET A 185 2.66 19.68 -12.25
N GLY A 186 3.41 19.89 -13.32
CA GLY A 186 4.30 21.04 -13.52
C GLY A 186 3.94 21.82 -14.78
N ILE A 187 4.46 23.03 -14.88
CA ILE A 187 4.33 23.89 -16.05
C ILE A 187 5.61 23.77 -16.88
N SER A 188 5.46 23.50 -18.19
CA SER A 188 6.61 23.47 -19.10
C SER A 188 7.29 24.84 -19.16
N ASN A 189 8.61 24.86 -19.05
CA ASN A 189 9.41 26.08 -19.22
C ASN A 189 9.40 26.64 -20.67
N GLN A 190 8.89 25.88 -21.62
CA GLN A 190 8.75 26.30 -23.03
C GLN A 190 7.39 26.93 -23.34
N THR A 191 6.45 26.93 -22.37
CA THR A 191 5.14 27.55 -22.63
C THR A 191 5.24 29.06 -22.82
N LYS A 192 4.53 29.58 -23.79
CA LYS A 192 4.35 31.03 -24.00
C LYS A 192 3.14 31.59 -23.22
N GLN A 193 2.38 30.72 -22.54
CA GLN A 193 1.15 31.03 -21.81
C GLN A 193 1.28 30.68 -20.32
N GLY A 194 2.40 31.06 -19.67
CA GLY A 194 2.72 30.69 -18.30
C GLY A 194 1.62 31.05 -17.29
N ASP A 195 1.09 32.27 -17.37
CA ASP A 195 0.04 32.72 -16.46
C ASP A 195 -1.26 31.92 -16.61
N MET A 196 -1.65 31.63 -17.83
CA MET A 196 -2.84 30.81 -18.10
C MET A 196 -2.64 29.37 -17.60
N ALA A 197 -1.48 28.79 -17.86
CA ALA A 197 -1.11 27.46 -17.37
C ALA A 197 -1.13 27.42 -15.83
N TRP A 198 -0.63 28.45 -15.17
CA TRP A 198 -0.67 28.59 -13.70
C TRP A 198 -2.10 28.68 -13.15
N GLN A 199 -2.97 29.49 -13.77
CA GLN A 199 -4.38 29.58 -13.39
C GLN A 199 -5.08 28.23 -13.52
N PHE A 200 -4.83 27.52 -14.62
CA PHE A 200 -5.37 26.17 -14.83
C PHE A 200 -4.87 25.18 -13.79
N LEU A 201 -3.57 25.17 -13.50
CA LEU A 201 -2.96 24.30 -12.51
C LEU A 201 -3.54 24.56 -11.10
N LYS A 202 -3.66 25.82 -10.71
CA LYS A 202 -4.31 26.21 -9.44
C LYS A 202 -5.74 25.68 -9.36
N LYS A 203 -6.50 25.82 -10.42
CA LYS A 203 -7.88 25.32 -10.47
C LYS A 203 -7.94 23.82 -10.25
N LEU A 204 -7.10 23.05 -10.95
CA LEU A 204 -7.05 21.59 -10.82
C LEU A 204 -6.60 21.12 -9.43
N CYS A 205 -5.56 21.73 -8.87
CA CYS A 205 -4.89 21.21 -7.67
C CYS A 205 -5.41 21.83 -6.36
N TYR A 206 -6.02 23.04 -6.40
CA TYR A 206 -6.39 23.78 -5.18
C TYR A 206 -7.89 23.98 -5.00
N GLU A 207 -8.69 24.01 -6.06
CA GLU A 207 -10.12 24.24 -5.93
C GLU A 207 -10.87 22.99 -5.45
N THR A 208 -11.46 23.05 -4.28
CA THR A 208 -12.23 21.95 -3.68
C THR A 208 -13.33 21.41 -4.59
N LYS A 209 -14.01 22.30 -5.35
CA LYS A 209 -15.06 21.91 -6.31
C LYS A 209 -14.54 21.09 -7.48
N THR A 210 -13.26 21.20 -7.81
CA THR A 210 -12.63 20.46 -8.92
C THR A 210 -12.10 19.11 -8.44
N GLN A 211 -11.81 18.98 -7.13
CA GLN A 211 -11.27 17.79 -6.50
C GLN A 211 -12.36 16.82 -5.98
N GLN A 212 -13.61 17.22 -5.96
CA GLN A 212 -14.79 16.43 -5.59
C GLN A 212 -15.46 15.81 -6.83
#